data_e0623d2e7aa38e6d7ced79c3e3816b9a
#
_entry.id   e0623d2e7aa38e6d7ced79c3e3816b9a
#
_cell.length_a   1.000
_cell.length_b   1.000
_cell.length_c   1.000
_cell.angle_alpha   90.00
_cell.angle_beta   90.00
_cell.angle_gamma   90.00
#
_symmetry.space_group_name_H-M   'P 1'
#
loop_
_entity.id
_entity.type
_entity.pdbx_description
1 polymer ?
#
loop_
_entity_poly.entity_id
_entity_poly.type
_entity_poly.pdbx_seq_one_letter_code
_entity_poly.pdbx_strand_id
1 'polypeptide(L)'
;AAGTNVNLTTASIDIDASVVTNGGAVDLNATTLVDLATGQSITTTGDAAGEAGGAIDIDVSGTGTVNLVGSLVTTGNTNAAGTGGAGGVVTIDTNNGTASVTAITTDGGAGTGGGNNGGDAGDVTITTGTDNIITLNGAISAAGGTSAAATAGAGGNVTFADPVVLATGITITTGTTAGNIAFQSTLDSEASEDNTLGLTAGTGNITFTGAVGGATNGELGAVTINSATNVTASSTIEAASLVQTAGTLTTLTDNVTTTTAAGVNLTATDIRLDGLTIAASGNGVGRFNGNVRLDDATVVTTTGSGAITFTGTLDSQASEANTLSLTGNTGDVLLQGAVGGATNGELGGVTIVSAANVTASSTIEAASLTQSAGTGTTMLDGLVTTTAAGTNVNLTTASIDIDAS
;
A
#
# COMPACT_ATOMS: atom_id res chain seq x y z
N ALA A 1 25.58 -27.79 -11.74
CA ALA A 1 25.64 -28.62 -10.52
C ALA A 1 24.89 -27.84 -9.43
N ALA A 2 24.03 -28.50 -8.65
CA ALA A 2 23.42 -27.84 -7.52
C ALA A 2 24.50 -27.25 -6.62
N GLY A 3 24.33 -26.01 -6.18
CA GLY A 3 25.30 -25.30 -5.34
C GLY A 3 25.55 -26.01 -4.01
N THR A 4 26.60 -25.65 -3.33
CA THR A 4 26.92 -26.20 -2.02
C THR A 4 26.26 -25.37 -0.94
N ASN A 5 25.50 -26.00 -0.04
CA ASN A 5 24.89 -25.33 1.10
C ASN A 5 25.95 -24.85 2.11
N VAL A 6 25.65 -23.74 2.76
CA VAL A 6 26.40 -23.21 3.90
C VAL A 6 25.48 -23.25 5.12
N ASN A 7 25.88 -24.02 6.15
CA ASN A 7 25.15 -24.12 7.41
C ASN A 7 26.08 -23.72 8.54
N LEU A 8 25.76 -22.64 9.24
CA LEU A 8 26.54 -22.13 10.37
C LEU A 8 25.66 -22.10 11.62
N THR A 9 26.16 -22.68 12.71
CA THR A 9 25.51 -22.66 14.02
C THR A 9 26.50 -22.27 15.09
N THR A 10 26.32 -21.09 15.70
CA THR A 10 27.26 -20.55 16.69
C THR A 10 26.58 -19.49 17.55
N ALA A 11 27.28 -18.91 18.50
CA ALA A 11 26.78 -17.81 19.31
C ALA A 11 26.64 -16.50 18.48
N SER A 12 27.63 -16.23 17.62
CA SER A 12 27.66 -15.02 16.78
C SER A 12 28.22 -15.35 15.42
N ILE A 13 27.62 -14.83 14.37
CA ILE A 13 28.06 -14.93 12.98
C ILE A 13 28.37 -13.53 12.48
N ASP A 14 29.62 -13.31 12.07
CA ASP A 14 30.10 -12.05 11.51
C ASP A 14 30.66 -12.32 10.11
N ILE A 15 30.10 -11.66 9.10
CA ILE A 15 30.38 -11.91 7.68
C ILE A 15 30.99 -10.65 7.06
N ASP A 16 32.33 -10.60 7.06
CA ASP A 16 33.14 -9.51 6.50
C ASP A 16 33.46 -9.67 5.00
N ALA A 17 33.02 -10.77 4.39
CA ALA A 17 33.23 -11.04 2.97
C ALA A 17 32.00 -11.70 2.35
N SER A 18 31.76 -11.42 1.08
CA SER A 18 30.58 -11.96 0.39
C SER A 18 30.58 -13.49 0.34
N VAL A 19 29.40 -14.08 0.54
CA VAL A 19 29.14 -15.52 0.47
C VAL A 19 28.41 -15.82 -0.83
N VAL A 20 28.94 -16.73 -1.66
CA VAL A 20 28.33 -17.14 -2.93
C VAL A 20 28.21 -18.66 -2.97
N THR A 21 26.98 -19.19 -3.15
CA THR A 21 26.71 -20.63 -3.11
C THR A 21 26.30 -21.25 -4.46
N ASN A 22 26.03 -20.41 -5.49
CA ASN A 22 25.61 -20.87 -6.81
C ASN A 22 24.39 -21.81 -6.75
N GLY A 23 23.29 -21.35 -6.21
CA GLY A 23 22.04 -22.12 -6.06
C GLY A 23 21.95 -22.97 -4.79
N GLY A 24 23.01 -23.09 -3.99
CA GLY A 24 22.97 -23.74 -2.68
C GLY A 24 22.32 -22.81 -1.62
N ALA A 25 21.65 -23.40 -0.64
CA ALA A 25 21.03 -22.64 0.46
C ALA A 25 22.08 -22.15 1.48
N VAL A 26 21.75 -21.07 2.17
CA VAL A 26 22.50 -20.54 3.33
C VAL A 26 21.59 -20.57 4.55
N ASP A 27 22.03 -21.21 5.63
CA ASP A 27 21.32 -21.39 6.89
C ASP A 27 22.23 -20.89 8.02
N LEU A 28 21.85 -19.78 8.66
CA LEU A 28 22.63 -19.10 9.69
C LEU A 28 21.86 -19.13 11.02
N ASN A 29 22.35 -19.94 11.95
CA ASN A 29 21.75 -20.08 13.27
C ASN A 29 22.65 -19.46 14.33
N ALA A 30 22.23 -18.37 14.95
CA ALA A 30 22.97 -17.69 16.01
C ALA A 30 22.15 -17.57 17.30
N THR A 31 22.83 -17.27 18.42
CA THR A 31 22.13 -16.96 19.68
C THR A 31 22.20 -15.49 20.06
N THR A 32 23.09 -14.71 19.46
CA THR A 32 23.30 -13.31 19.85
C THR A 32 23.35 -12.34 18.68
N LEU A 33 23.97 -12.72 17.54
CA LEU A 33 24.18 -11.80 16.43
C LEU A 33 24.37 -12.55 15.10
N VAL A 34 23.72 -12.05 14.06
CA VAL A 34 24.14 -12.24 12.66
C VAL A 34 24.43 -10.87 12.08
N ASP A 35 25.68 -10.61 11.69
CA ASP A 35 26.13 -9.36 11.07
C ASP A 35 26.62 -9.61 9.65
N LEU A 36 26.18 -8.78 8.69
CA LEU A 36 26.69 -8.76 7.32
C LEU A 36 27.22 -7.36 7.01
N ALA A 37 28.52 -7.25 6.84
CA ALA A 37 29.22 -5.99 6.68
C ALA A 37 28.78 -5.20 5.43
N THR A 38 28.97 -3.90 5.48
CA THR A 38 28.69 -2.95 4.38
C THR A 38 29.36 -3.38 3.09
N GLY A 39 28.59 -3.38 1.99
CA GLY A 39 29.09 -3.70 0.65
C GLY A 39 29.30 -5.18 0.42
N GLN A 40 29.01 -6.05 1.40
CA GLN A 40 29.02 -7.48 1.24
C GLN A 40 27.66 -8.01 0.80
N SER A 41 27.61 -9.27 0.36
CA SER A 41 26.35 -9.93 0.00
C SER A 41 26.37 -11.41 0.38
N ILE A 42 25.16 -11.93 0.67
CA ILE A 42 24.92 -13.37 0.62
C ILE A 42 24.16 -13.64 -0.68
N THR A 43 24.79 -14.34 -1.60
CA THR A 43 24.25 -14.60 -2.95
C THR A 43 24.09 -16.09 -3.18
N THR A 44 22.85 -16.52 -3.37
CA THR A 44 22.50 -17.92 -3.62
C THR A 44 21.88 -18.12 -5.02
N THR A 45 22.12 -17.16 -5.92
CA THR A 45 21.63 -17.22 -7.31
C THR A 45 22.07 -18.51 -7.99
N GLY A 46 21.18 -19.15 -8.75
CA GLY A 46 21.54 -20.32 -9.57
C GLY A 46 22.62 -19.98 -10.60
N ASP A 47 23.57 -20.90 -10.87
CA ASP A 47 24.68 -20.67 -11.80
C ASP A 47 24.41 -21.23 -13.20
N ALA A 48 23.50 -22.20 -13.33
CA ALA A 48 23.08 -22.76 -14.60
C ALA A 48 21.78 -22.16 -15.15
N ALA A 49 21.60 -22.21 -16.47
CA ALA A 49 20.41 -21.68 -17.12
C ALA A 49 19.11 -22.32 -16.57
N GLY A 50 18.22 -21.51 -16.00
CA GLY A 50 16.97 -21.97 -15.40
C GLY A 50 17.13 -22.62 -14.02
N GLU A 51 18.31 -22.54 -13.42
CA GLU A 51 18.52 -23.01 -12.05
C GLU A 51 17.89 -22.04 -11.05
N ALA A 52 17.25 -22.60 -10.02
CA ALA A 52 16.67 -21.81 -8.94
C ALA A 52 17.76 -21.21 -8.03
N GLY A 53 17.49 -20.06 -7.43
CA GLY A 53 18.24 -19.54 -6.30
C GLY A 53 18.03 -20.42 -5.07
N GLY A 54 19.06 -20.56 -4.24
CA GLY A 54 18.97 -21.23 -2.94
C GLY A 54 18.25 -20.34 -1.92
N ALA A 55 17.61 -20.94 -0.92
CA ALA A 55 17.02 -20.20 0.18
C ALA A 55 18.10 -19.56 1.09
N ILE A 56 17.79 -18.46 1.73
CA ILE A 56 18.54 -17.90 2.86
C ILE A 56 17.64 -17.93 4.08
N ASP A 57 18.10 -18.60 5.14
CA ASP A 57 17.41 -18.73 6.41
C ASP A 57 18.32 -18.20 7.52
N ILE A 58 17.83 -17.19 8.28
CA ILE A 58 18.59 -16.53 9.33
C ILE A 58 17.77 -16.59 10.62
N ASP A 59 18.22 -17.44 11.55
CA ASP A 59 17.59 -17.62 12.85
C ASP A 59 18.49 -17.07 13.95
N VAL A 60 17.98 -16.13 14.75
CA VAL A 60 18.67 -15.66 15.95
C VAL A 60 17.80 -15.89 17.17
N SER A 61 18.19 -16.86 17.99
CA SER A 61 17.43 -17.22 19.18
C SER A 61 17.59 -16.22 20.34
N GLY A 62 16.59 -16.11 21.21
CA GLY A 62 16.63 -15.24 22.38
C GLY A 62 16.44 -13.76 22.05
N THR A 63 17.28 -12.88 22.59
CA THR A 63 17.26 -11.41 22.39
C THR A 63 18.36 -10.94 21.44
N GLY A 64 18.86 -11.83 20.60
CA GLY A 64 19.92 -11.50 19.65
C GLY A 64 19.41 -10.64 18.49
N THR A 65 20.33 -10.10 17.71
CA THR A 65 20.01 -9.15 16.63
C THR A 65 20.48 -9.66 15.27
N VAL A 66 19.78 -9.26 14.23
CA VAL A 66 20.21 -9.38 12.83
C VAL A 66 20.55 -7.98 12.32
N ASN A 67 21.78 -7.77 11.85
CA ASN A 67 22.25 -6.52 11.28
C ASN A 67 22.80 -6.77 9.87
N LEU A 68 21.98 -6.54 8.85
CA LEU A 68 22.35 -6.76 7.46
C LEU A 68 22.57 -5.42 6.77
N VAL A 69 23.78 -4.89 6.86
CA VAL A 69 24.19 -3.68 6.12
C VAL A 69 24.56 -3.99 4.68
N GLY A 70 24.75 -5.27 4.37
CA GLY A 70 24.89 -5.84 3.03
C GLY A 70 23.57 -6.29 2.42
N SER A 71 23.63 -6.98 1.29
CA SER A 71 22.46 -7.43 0.54
C SER A 71 22.26 -8.96 0.55
N LEU A 72 21.00 -9.40 0.53
CA LEU A 72 20.61 -10.79 0.31
C LEU A 72 20.09 -10.95 -1.13
N VAL A 73 20.65 -11.90 -1.88
CA VAL A 73 20.28 -12.13 -3.28
C VAL A 73 20.07 -13.63 -3.53
N THR A 74 18.82 -14.00 -3.84
CA THR A 74 18.43 -15.41 -4.06
C THR A 74 17.76 -15.60 -5.42
N THR A 75 18.12 -14.78 -6.41
CA THR A 75 17.46 -14.77 -7.72
C THR A 75 17.59 -16.09 -8.46
N GLY A 76 16.54 -16.46 -9.20
CA GLY A 76 16.61 -17.54 -10.19
C GLY A 76 17.40 -17.13 -11.43
N ASN A 77 18.07 -18.08 -12.07
CA ASN A 77 18.85 -17.80 -13.28
C ASN A 77 17.95 -17.74 -14.53
N THR A 78 18.34 -16.91 -15.48
CA THR A 78 17.68 -16.81 -16.78
C THR A 78 17.79 -18.11 -17.60
N ASN A 79 16.80 -18.37 -18.46
CA ASN A 79 16.82 -19.52 -19.34
C ASN A 79 16.36 -19.17 -20.76
N ALA A 80 17.23 -19.34 -21.73
CA ALA A 80 16.93 -19.13 -23.14
C ALA A 80 16.25 -20.34 -23.81
N ALA A 81 16.34 -21.54 -23.21
CA ALA A 81 15.84 -22.78 -23.77
C ALA A 81 14.69 -23.42 -22.98
N GLY A 82 14.27 -22.79 -21.88
CA GLY A 82 13.21 -23.28 -20.99
C GLY A 82 12.72 -22.21 -20.03
N THR A 83 11.95 -22.61 -19.03
CA THR A 83 11.48 -21.73 -17.97
C THR A 83 12.66 -21.15 -17.18
N GLY A 84 12.60 -19.86 -16.81
CA GLY A 84 13.56 -19.23 -15.90
C GLY A 84 13.56 -19.92 -14.53
N GLY A 85 14.67 -19.87 -13.81
CA GLY A 85 14.80 -20.44 -12.47
C GLY A 85 13.93 -19.69 -11.47
N ALA A 86 13.39 -20.38 -10.48
CA ALA A 86 12.70 -19.70 -9.38
C ALA A 86 13.69 -18.95 -8.47
N GLY A 87 13.26 -17.83 -7.86
CA GLY A 87 14.00 -17.19 -6.77
C GLY A 87 13.94 -18.04 -5.51
N GLY A 88 14.98 -17.95 -4.67
CA GLY A 88 15.01 -18.61 -3.37
C GLY A 88 14.25 -17.79 -2.31
N VAL A 89 13.70 -18.46 -1.33
CA VAL A 89 13.03 -17.81 -0.18
C VAL A 89 14.05 -17.15 0.74
N VAL A 90 13.68 -16.02 1.35
CA VAL A 90 14.45 -15.39 2.43
C VAL A 90 13.59 -15.37 3.69
N THR A 91 14.04 -16.02 4.77
CA THR A 91 13.45 -15.97 6.09
C THR A 91 14.43 -15.33 7.07
N ILE A 92 13.94 -14.38 7.88
CA ILE A 92 14.70 -13.78 8.97
C ILE A 92 13.83 -13.86 10.22
N ASP A 93 14.30 -14.59 11.24
CA ASP A 93 13.63 -14.72 12.53
C ASP A 93 14.60 -14.39 13.67
N THR A 94 14.28 -13.35 14.45
CA THR A 94 15.10 -12.99 15.61
C THR A 94 14.43 -13.37 16.94
N ASN A 95 13.32 -14.08 16.90
CA ASN A 95 12.56 -14.56 18.05
C ASN A 95 12.16 -13.44 19.06
N ASN A 96 13.09 -12.74 19.70
CA ASN A 96 12.86 -11.60 20.61
C ASN A 96 13.92 -10.49 20.45
N GLY A 97 14.56 -10.41 19.29
CA GLY A 97 15.55 -9.37 19.00
C GLY A 97 15.08 -8.43 17.89
N THR A 98 15.95 -7.57 17.41
CA THR A 98 15.67 -6.66 16.29
C THR A 98 16.31 -7.14 15.00
N ALA A 99 15.71 -6.77 13.85
CA ALA A 99 16.29 -6.99 12.54
C ALA A 99 16.50 -5.65 11.81
N SER A 100 17.71 -5.39 11.35
CA SER A 100 18.05 -4.27 10.47
C SER A 100 18.44 -4.82 9.11
N VAL A 101 17.74 -4.45 8.05
CA VAL A 101 17.85 -5.07 6.72
C VAL A 101 18.03 -3.99 5.65
N THR A 102 19.02 -4.16 4.77
CA THR A 102 19.27 -3.17 3.70
C THR A 102 18.53 -3.57 2.42
N ALA A 103 18.98 -4.55 1.68
CA ALA A 103 18.35 -4.91 0.42
C ALA A 103 18.14 -6.43 0.32
N ILE A 104 16.94 -6.82 -0.14
CA ILE A 104 16.62 -8.22 -0.42
C ILE A 104 16.14 -8.33 -1.86
N THR A 105 16.66 -9.31 -2.60
CA THR A 105 16.22 -9.63 -3.95
C THR A 105 16.00 -11.13 -4.09
N THR A 106 14.75 -11.52 -4.30
CA THR A 106 14.33 -12.93 -4.46
C THR A 106 13.70 -13.20 -5.82
N ASP A 107 14.05 -12.39 -6.82
CA ASP A 107 13.39 -12.38 -8.13
C ASP A 107 13.50 -13.73 -8.86
N GLY A 108 12.48 -14.05 -9.62
CA GLY A 108 12.52 -15.17 -10.58
C GLY A 108 13.38 -14.86 -11.81
N GLY A 109 14.02 -15.86 -12.36
CA GLY A 109 14.80 -15.76 -13.60
C GLY A 109 13.93 -15.58 -14.83
N ALA A 110 14.42 -14.85 -15.84
CA ALA A 110 13.67 -14.65 -17.08
C ALA A 110 13.68 -15.89 -17.98
N GLY A 111 12.55 -16.19 -18.65
CA GLY A 111 12.47 -17.10 -19.79
C GLY A 111 12.63 -16.32 -21.08
N THR A 112 13.83 -16.29 -21.68
CA THR A 112 14.13 -15.40 -22.82
C THR A 112 13.90 -16.00 -24.21
N GLY A 113 13.69 -17.30 -24.32
CA GLY A 113 13.34 -17.98 -25.56
C GLY A 113 11.86 -17.89 -25.88
N GLY A 114 11.49 -18.07 -27.16
CA GLY A 114 10.09 -18.05 -27.58
C GLY A 114 9.26 -19.17 -26.90
N GLY A 115 8.21 -18.79 -26.19
CA GLY A 115 7.33 -19.71 -25.47
C GLY A 115 7.82 -20.17 -24.10
N ASN A 116 8.89 -19.60 -23.56
CA ASN A 116 9.41 -19.93 -22.24
C ASN A 116 8.83 -19.03 -21.15
N ASN A 117 8.38 -19.61 -20.06
CA ASN A 117 7.87 -18.87 -18.90
C ASN A 117 9.01 -18.21 -18.10
N GLY A 118 8.69 -17.13 -17.40
CA GLY A 118 9.53 -16.64 -16.30
C GLY A 118 9.48 -17.61 -15.12
N GLY A 119 10.51 -17.61 -14.29
CA GLY A 119 10.53 -18.31 -13.01
C GLY A 119 9.76 -17.53 -11.95
N ASP A 120 9.17 -18.21 -10.98
CA ASP A 120 8.51 -17.55 -9.85
C ASP A 120 9.55 -16.92 -8.91
N ALA A 121 9.23 -15.83 -8.22
CA ALA A 121 10.08 -15.27 -7.19
C ALA A 121 9.98 -16.07 -5.88
N GLY A 122 10.99 -15.93 -5.03
CA GLY A 122 10.93 -16.43 -3.66
C GLY A 122 10.18 -15.47 -2.72
N ASP A 123 9.57 -16.01 -1.67
CA ASP A 123 8.95 -15.20 -0.62
C ASP A 123 10.00 -14.54 0.29
N VAL A 124 9.64 -13.43 0.90
CA VAL A 124 10.42 -12.76 1.95
C VAL A 124 9.56 -12.68 3.22
N THR A 125 10.06 -13.23 4.31
CA THR A 125 9.40 -13.15 5.62
C THR A 125 10.38 -12.65 6.66
N ILE A 126 10.00 -11.61 7.41
CA ILE A 126 10.80 -11.07 8.51
C ILE A 126 9.96 -11.05 9.77
N THR A 127 10.45 -11.70 10.82
CA THR A 127 9.82 -11.82 12.13
C THR A 127 10.83 -11.46 13.21
N THR A 128 10.44 -10.64 14.18
CA THR A 128 11.31 -10.21 15.27
C THR A 128 10.77 -10.57 16.66
N GLY A 129 9.62 -11.19 16.71
CA GLY A 129 8.88 -11.47 17.95
C GLY A 129 8.19 -10.22 18.50
N THR A 130 7.31 -10.41 19.44
CA THR A 130 6.38 -9.39 19.92
C THR A 130 7.08 -8.09 20.29
N ASP A 131 6.63 -6.98 19.68
CA ASP A 131 7.05 -5.60 19.93
C ASP A 131 8.51 -5.25 19.58
N ASN A 132 9.24 -6.12 18.89
CA ASN A 132 10.58 -5.79 18.40
C ASN A 132 10.52 -5.21 16.98
N ILE A 133 11.51 -4.40 16.64
CA ILE A 133 11.49 -3.57 15.43
C ILE A 133 12.23 -4.26 14.29
N ILE A 134 11.60 -4.23 13.12
CA ILE A 134 12.22 -4.46 11.81
C ILE A 134 12.59 -3.11 11.22
N THR A 135 13.88 -2.81 11.10
CA THR A 135 14.36 -1.58 10.47
C THR A 135 14.69 -1.85 9.00
N LEU A 136 14.03 -1.12 8.10
CA LEU A 136 14.28 -1.23 6.65
C LEU A 136 15.16 -0.06 6.19
N ASN A 137 16.33 -0.40 5.65
CA ASN A 137 17.33 0.53 5.13
C ASN A 137 17.47 0.48 3.61
N GLY A 138 16.66 -0.35 2.92
CA GLY A 138 16.77 -0.50 1.47
C GLY A 138 15.61 -1.26 0.84
N ALA A 139 15.62 -1.34 -0.47
CA ALA A 139 14.54 -1.89 -1.26
C ALA A 139 14.42 -3.43 -1.15
N ILE A 140 13.19 -3.92 -1.30
CA ILE A 140 12.90 -5.35 -1.39
C ILE A 140 12.26 -5.65 -2.75
N SER A 141 12.84 -6.63 -3.47
CA SER A 141 12.30 -7.13 -4.72
C SER A 141 12.04 -8.64 -4.63
N ALA A 142 10.81 -9.01 -4.89
CA ALA A 142 10.34 -10.38 -5.01
C ALA A 142 9.51 -10.53 -6.30
N ALA A 143 10.08 -10.04 -7.42
CA ALA A 143 9.36 -9.98 -8.70
C ALA A 143 9.51 -11.30 -9.48
N GLY A 144 8.42 -11.79 -10.03
CA GLY A 144 8.46 -12.92 -10.96
C GLY A 144 9.28 -12.62 -12.21
N GLY A 145 9.98 -13.61 -12.72
CA GLY A 145 10.80 -13.51 -13.91
C GLY A 145 9.98 -13.14 -15.14
N THR A 146 10.55 -12.35 -16.04
CA THR A 146 9.89 -11.94 -17.28
C THR A 146 9.85 -13.09 -18.29
N SER A 147 8.86 -13.05 -19.19
CA SER A 147 8.75 -13.92 -20.35
C SER A 147 8.64 -13.08 -21.63
N ALA A 148 9.31 -13.51 -22.71
CA ALA A 148 9.26 -12.80 -23.98
C ALA A 148 7.96 -13.06 -24.75
N ALA A 149 7.32 -14.24 -24.59
CA ALA A 149 6.16 -14.65 -25.37
C ALA A 149 5.26 -15.69 -24.68
N ALA A 150 5.45 -15.94 -23.40
CA ALA A 150 4.66 -16.84 -22.57
C ALA A 150 4.21 -16.15 -21.28
N THR A 151 4.09 -16.88 -20.20
CA THR A 151 3.64 -16.33 -18.91
C THR A 151 4.83 -15.85 -18.08
N ALA A 152 4.79 -14.62 -17.56
CA ALA A 152 5.73 -14.18 -16.53
C ALA A 152 5.56 -15.03 -15.26
N GLY A 153 6.62 -15.21 -14.50
CA GLY A 153 6.59 -15.88 -13.22
C GLY A 153 5.72 -15.14 -12.20
N ALA A 154 5.22 -15.83 -11.21
CA ALA A 154 4.54 -15.20 -10.08
C ALA A 154 5.53 -14.41 -9.21
N GLY A 155 5.11 -13.26 -8.68
CA GLY A 155 5.84 -12.57 -7.63
C GLY A 155 5.76 -13.36 -6.31
N GLY A 156 6.79 -13.24 -5.48
CA GLY A 156 6.82 -13.78 -4.12
C GLY A 156 6.06 -12.87 -3.15
N ASN A 157 5.63 -13.40 -2.03
CA ASN A 157 5.03 -12.59 -0.98
C ASN A 157 6.12 -11.91 -0.13
N VAL A 158 5.85 -10.68 0.31
CA VAL A 158 6.69 -9.96 1.27
C VAL A 158 5.87 -9.73 2.54
N THR A 159 6.30 -10.31 3.65
CA THR A 159 5.57 -10.28 4.92
C THR A 159 6.47 -9.78 6.05
N PHE A 160 5.98 -8.73 6.73
CA PHE A 160 6.55 -8.23 7.97
C PHE A 160 5.56 -8.57 9.10
N ALA A 161 5.97 -9.45 10.01
CA ALA A 161 5.11 -9.91 11.10
C ALA A 161 5.02 -8.91 12.26
N ASP A 162 6.06 -8.11 12.43
CA ASP A 162 6.28 -7.23 13.58
C ASP A 162 6.43 -5.75 13.17
N PRO A 163 6.54 -4.81 14.12
CA PRO A 163 6.63 -3.38 13.82
C PRO A 163 7.78 -3.04 12.87
N VAL A 164 7.48 -2.26 11.84
CA VAL A 164 8.45 -1.82 10.82
C VAL A 164 8.78 -0.35 11.01
N VAL A 165 10.06 0.01 10.94
CA VAL A 165 10.55 1.38 10.86
C VAL A 165 11.35 1.57 9.56
N LEU A 166 10.99 2.57 8.78
CA LEU A 166 11.74 2.98 7.60
C LEU A 166 12.86 3.94 8.02
N ALA A 167 14.12 3.54 7.84
CA ALA A 167 15.29 4.39 8.08
C ALA A 167 15.68 5.22 6.84
N THR A 168 15.05 4.99 5.71
CA THR A 168 15.21 5.74 4.46
C THR A 168 13.97 5.55 3.58
N GLY A 169 13.81 6.35 2.55
CA GLY A 169 12.77 6.10 1.55
C GLY A 169 13.04 4.80 0.78
N ILE A 170 12.09 3.88 0.76
CA ILE A 170 12.24 2.57 0.14
C ILE A 170 11.15 2.21 -0.85
N THR A 171 11.42 1.19 -1.66
CA THR A 171 10.43 0.54 -2.51
C THR A 171 10.36 -0.95 -2.20
N ILE A 172 9.13 -1.50 -2.21
CA ILE A 172 8.88 -2.93 -2.11
C ILE A 172 8.09 -3.33 -3.36
N THR A 173 8.58 -4.32 -4.09
CA THR A 173 7.91 -4.80 -5.29
C THR A 173 7.80 -6.31 -5.32
N THR A 174 6.64 -6.82 -5.70
CA THR A 174 6.43 -8.22 -6.08
C THR A 174 6.23 -8.36 -7.60
N GLY A 175 6.52 -7.29 -8.35
CA GLY A 175 6.43 -7.26 -9.80
C GLY A 175 5.01 -6.95 -10.32
N THR A 176 4.70 -7.43 -11.51
CA THR A 176 3.43 -7.16 -12.19
C THR A 176 2.43 -8.32 -12.11
N THR A 177 2.85 -9.45 -11.59
CA THR A 177 2.06 -10.67 -11.40
C THR A 177 1.61 -10.82 -9.94
N ALA A 178 1.11 -12.01 -9.55
CA ALA A 178 0.70 -12.29 -8.17
C ALA A 178 1.90 -12.19 -7.21
N GLY A 179 1.65 -11.76 -6.00
CA GLY A 179 2.61 -11.58 -4.90
C GLY A 179 2.07 -10.51 -3.95
N ASN A 180 1.87 -10.84 -2.69
CA ASN A 180 1.27 -9.94 -1.72
C ASN A 180 2.34 -9.18 -0.93
N ILE A 181 2.00 -7.98 -0.44
CA ILE A 181 2.80 -7.22 0.52
C ILE A 181 1.96 -7.04 1.78
N ALA A 182 2.45 -7.52 2.91
CA ALA A 182 1.72 -7.49 4.18
C ALA A 182 2.56 -6.90 5.32
N PHE A 183 2.05 -5.81 5.90
CA PHE A 183 2.51 -5.26 7.18
C PHE A 183 1.50 -5.70 8.24
N GLN A 184 1.88 -6.67 9.09
CA GLN A 184 0.96 -7.26 10.07
C GLN A 184 0.92 -6.48 11.39
N SER A 185 1.85 -5.54 11.59
CA SER A 185 1.95 -4.65 12.74
C SER A 185 2.07 -3.19 12.27
N THR A 186 2.58 -2.29 13.12
CA THR A 186 2.76 -0.88 12.76
C THR A 186 3.84 -0.67 11.70
N LEU A 187 3.74 0.44 10.99
CA LEU A 187 4.71 0.87 10.00
C LEU A 187 4.96 2.36 10.18
N ASP A 188 6.17 2.70 10.59
CA ASP A 188 6.54 4.07 10.94
C ASP A 188 7.80 4.51 10.18
N SER A 189 8.02 5.82 10.10
CA SER A 189 9.30 6.40 9.70
C SER A 189 10.23 6.49 10.91
N GLU A 190 11.53 6.58 10.69
CA GLU A 190 12.46 6.95 11.75
C GLU A 190 12.11 8.34 12.30
N ALA A 191 12.23 8.50 13.61
CA ALA A 191 11.76 9.70 14.30
C ALA A 191 12.34 10.99 13.72
N SER A 192 11.46 11.93 13.37
CA SER A 192 11.77 13.22 12.75
C SER A 192 12.24 13.14 11.29
N GLU A 193 11.95 12.03 10.63
CA GLU A 193 12.12 11.86 9.18
C GLU A 193 10.78 11.50 8.53
N ASP A 194 10.58 11.93 7.31
CA ASP A 194 9.38 11.63 6.51
C ASP A 194 9.79 10.68 5.38
N ASN A 195 10.16 9.44 5.73
CA ASN A 195 10.63 8.46 4.77
C ASN A 195 9.51 7.98 3.85
N THR A 196 9.78 7.95 2.55
CA THR A 196 8.78 7.59 1.54
C THR A 196 8.66 6.08 1.39
N LEU A 197 7.47 5.61 1.03
CA LEU A 197 7.19 4.21 0.75
C LEU A 197 6.55 4.03 -0.63
N GLY A 198 7.22 3.30 -1.53
CA GLY A 198 6.68 2.88 -2.81
C GLY A 198 6.34 1.40 -2.83
N LEU A 199 5.10 1.04 -3.19
CA LEU A 199 4.60 -0.33 -3.20
C LEU A 199 4.10 -0.73 -4.59
N THR A 200 4.50 -1.93 -5.04
CA THR A 200 4.03 -2.51 -6.30
C THR A 200 3.74 -3.99 -6.09
N ALA A 201 2.45 -4.36 -6.04
CA ALA A 201 2.02 -5.74 -5.84
C ALA A 201 1.43 -6.38 -7.12
N GLY A 202 1.42 -5.65 -8.24
CA GLY A 202 0.87 -6.18 -9.51
C GLY A 202 -0.57 -6.64 -9.36
N THR A 203 -0.80 -7.93 -9.55
CA THR A 203 -2.11 -8.57 -9.31
C THR A 203 -2.27 -9.16 -7.91
N GLY A 204 -1.29 -8.95 -7.01
CA GLY A 204 -1.39 -9.29 -5.58
C GLY A 204 -2.11 -8.23 -4.77
N ASN A 205 -2.08 -8.41 -3.45
CA ASN A 205 -2.76 -7.52 -2.50
C ASN A 205 -1.74 -6.78 -1.63
N ILE A 206 -2.14 -5.62 -1.11
CA ILE A 206 -1.40 -4.88 -0.09
C ILE A 206 -2.26 -4.77 1.16
N THR A 207 -1.69 -5.14 2.31
CA THR A 207 -2.40 -5.10 3.59
C THR A 207 -1.59 -4.34 4.62
N PHE A 208 -2.21 -3.36 5.26
CA PHE A 208 -1.74 -2.68 6.46
C PHE A 208 -2.69 -3.07 7.61
N THR A 209 -2.21 -3.86 8.56
CA THR A 209 -3.02 -4.32 9.70
C THR A 209 -2.93 -3.34 10.87
N GLY A 210 -1.73 -2.88 11.18
CA GLY A 210 -1.47 -1.86 12.19
C GLY A 210 -1.46 -0.43 11.65
N ALA A 211 -1.28 0.53 12.54
CA ALA A 211 -1.18 1.94 12.18
C ALA A 211 0.03 2.20 11.28
N VAL A 212 -0.14 3.11 10.33
CA VAL A 212 0.90 3.61 9.44
C VAL A 212 1.22 5.05 9.83
N GLY A 213 2.45 5.34 10.21
CA GLY A 213 2.89 6.66 10.64
C GLY A 213 2.34 7.10 12.00
N GLY A 214 1.84 6.17 12.82
CA GLY A 214 1.17 6.48 14.09
C GLY A 214 2.10 6.74 15.27
N ALA A 215 3.40 6.48 15.15
CA ALA A 215 4.37 6.78 16.21
C ALA A 215 4.59 8.29 16.35
N THR A 216 4.94 8.75 17.56
CA THR A 216 5.26 10.17 17.77
C THR A 216 6.46 10.59 16.92
N ASN A 217 6.27 11.52 16.00
CA ASN A 217 7.21 11.94 14.96
C ASN A 217 7.68 10.79 14.05
N GLY A 218 6.82 9.81 13.80
CA GLY A 218 7.08 8.68 12.92
C GLY A 218 6.17 8.67 11.68
N GLU A 219 5.57 9.82 11.35
CA GLU A 219 4.75 9.98 10.15
C GLU A 219 5.55 9.60 8.89
N LEU A 220 4.91 8.94 7.95
CA LEU A 220 5.57 8.63 6.70
C LEU A 220 5.60 9.85 5.77
N GLY A 221 6.60 9.90 4.90
CA GLY A 221 6.58 10.73 3.71
C GLY A 221 5.46 10.30 2.74
N ALA A 222 5.68 10.44 1.45
CA ALA A 222 4.69 9.97 0.49
C ALA A 222 4.57 8.44 0.50
N VAL A 223 3.35 7.92 0.72
CA VAL A 223 3.00 6.52 0.48
C VAL A 223 2.40 6.41 -0.92
N THR A 224 3.09 5.68 -1.80
CA THR A 224 2.67 5.50 -3.20
C THR A 224 2.42 4.02 -3.48
N ILE A 225 1.20 3.67 -3.85
CA ILE A 225 0.80 2.34 -4.30
C ILE A 225 0.66 2.38 -5.81
N ASN A 226 1.64 1.79 -6.52
CA ASN A 226 1.67 1.78 -7.98
C ASN A 226 0.64 0.80 -8.56
N SER A 227 0.51 -0.37 -7.96
CA SER A 227 -0.50 -1.36 -8.36
C SER A 227 -0.77 -2.37 -7.24
N ALA A 228 -2.02 -2.78 -7.14
CA ALA A 228 -2.46 -3.93 -6.34
C ALA A 228 -3.86 -4.34 -6.82
N THR A 229 -4.24 -5.61 -6.67
CA THR A 229 -5.65 -6.00 -6.86
C THR A 229 -6.49 -5.42 -5.72
N ASN A 230 -6.11 -5.69 -4.48
CA ASN A 230 -6.79 -5.11 -3.33
C ASN A 230 -5.79 -4.38 -2.43
N VAL A 231 -6.23 -3.26 -1.88
CA VAL A 231 -5.54 -2.53 -0.80
C VAL A 231 -6.46 -2.53 0.41
N THR A 232 -5.96 -2.97 1.56
CA THR A 232 -6.71 -2.93 2.82
C THR A 232 -5.87 -2.24 3.88
N ALA A 233 -6.42 -1.19 4.49
CA ALA A 233 -5.86 -0.57 5.68
C ALA A 233 -6.87 -0.70 6.83
N SER A 234 -6.46 -1.41 7.87
CA SER A 234 -7.33 -1.76 9.01
C SER A 234 -7.13 -0.84 10.23
N SER A 235 -6.27 0.15 10.10
CA SER A 235 -5.96 1.15 11.13
C SER A 235 -5.61 2.49 10.49
N THR A 236 -5.22 3.48 11.30
CA THR A 236 -4.91 4.84 10.86
C THR A 236 -3.75 4.90 9.87
N ILE A 237 -3.80 5.91 8.99
CA ILE A 237 -2.68 6.27 8.11
C ILE A 237 -2.34 7.75 8.35
N GLU A 238 -1.10 8.02 8.76
CA GLU A 238 -0.53 9.36 8.90
C GLU A 238 0.69 9.48 7.99
N ALA A 239 0.61 10.32 6.96
CA ALA A 239 1.65 10.44 5.94
C ALA A 239 1.65 11.83 5.28
N ALA A 240 2.73 12.18 4.59
CA ALA A 240 2.73 13.37 3.75
C ALA A 240 1.65 13.28 2.66
N SER A 241 1.48 12.10 2.06
CA SER A 241 0.40 11.82 1.11
C SER A 241 0.13 10.32 0.99
N LEU A 242 -1.10 9.97 0.59
CA LEU A 242 -1.48 8.61 0.20
C LEU A 242 -1.96 8.62 -1.26
N VAL A 243 -1.17 8.04 -2.15
CA VAL A 243 -1.46 8.00 -3.59
C VAL A 243 -1.52 6.56 -4.07
N GLN A 244 -2.65 6.16 -4.63
CA GLN A 244 -2.81 4.87 -5.31
C GLN A 244 -3.11 5.11 -6.79
N THR A 245 -2.34 4.51 -7.68
CA THR A 245 -2.46 4.74 -9.12
C THR A 245 -3.30 3.70 -9.86
N ALA A 246 -3.43 2.50 -9.29
CA ALA A 246 -4.27 1.43 -9.84
C ALA A 246 -4.71 0.43 -8.77
N GLY A 247 -5.92 -0.11 -8.92
CA GLY A 247 -6.47 -1.16 -8.06
C GLY A 247 -7.85 -1.64 -8.48
N THR A 248 -8.28 -2.77 -7.94
CA THR A 248 -9.65 -3.26 -8.10
C THR A 248 -10.50 -2.82 -6.91
N LEU A 249 -10.02 -3.06 -5.68
CA LEU A 249 -10.72 -2.67 -4.46
C LEU A 249 -9.75 -2.02 -3.47
N THR A 250 -10.15 -0.86 -2.94
CA THR A 250 -9.47 -0.23 -1.81
C THR A 250 -10.44 -0.14 -0.63
N THR A 251 -10.03 -0.65 0.52
CA THR A 251 -10.83 -0.59 1.76
C THR A 251 -10.03 0.14 2.85
N LEU A 252 -10.60 1.21 3.37
CA LEU A 252 -10.08 1.96 4.50
C LEU A 252 -11.09 1.88 5.64
N THR A 253 -10.65 1.45 6.84
CA THR A 253 -11.55 1.26 8.00
C THR A 253 -11.21 2.16 9.18
N ASP A 254 -10.23 3.06 9.02
CA ASP A 254 -9.85 4.05 10.05
C ASP A 254 -9.31 5.32 9.40
N ASN A 255 -9.08 6.34 10.17
CA ASN A 255 -8.75 7.69 9.73
C ASN A 255 -7.49 7.77 8.87
N VAL A 256 -7.52 8.66 7.88
CA VAL A 256 -6.37 9.00 7.04
C VAL A 256 -6.06 10.47 7.17
N THR A 257 -4.85 10.79 7.61
CA THR A 257 -4.35 12.17 7.72
C THR A 257 -3.18 12.37 6.77
N THR A 258 -3.23 13.44 5.97
CA THR A 258 -2.13 13.81 5.06
C THR A 258 -1.80 15.30 5.18
N THR A 259 -0.54 15.66 4.89
CA THR A 259 0.00 16.99 5.19
C THR A 259 0.43 17.81 3.99
N THR A 260 0.53 17.21 2.78
CA THR A 260 0.99 17.88 1.57
C THR A 260 -0.11 18.05 0.52
N ALA A 261 0.15 18.85 -0.51
CA ALA A 261 -0.79 19.13 -1.59
C ALA A 261 -1.22 17.88 -2.39
N ALA A 262 -0.43 16.81 -2.40
CA ALA A 262 -0.83 15.55 -3.02
C ALA A 262 -2.01 14.89 -2.30
N GLY A 263 -2.12 15.09 -0.99
CA GLY A 263 -3.27 14.67 -0.18
C GLY A 263 -3.56 13.18 -0.25
N VAL A 264 -4.83 12.85 -0.32
CA VAL A 264 -5.33 11.48 -0.55
C VAL A 264 -5.85 11.39 -1.98
N ASN A 265 -5.23 10.54 -2.80
CA ASN A 265 -5.61 10.34 -4.20
C ASN A 265 -5.65 8.84 -4.50
N LEU A 266 -6.85 8.27 -4.51
CA LEU A 266 -7.06 6.83 -4.67
C LEU A 266 -7.64 6.54 -6.06
N THR A 267 -7.03 5.60 -6.76
CA THR A 267 -7.53 5.08 -8.05
C THR A 267 -7.75 3.58 -7.93
N ALA A 268 -9.01 3.16 -7.91
CA ALA A 268 -9.42 1.76 -7.89
C ALA A 268 -10.80 1.64 -8.58
N THR A 269 -11.18 0.42 -9.01
CA THR A 269 -12.53 0.22 -9.54
C THR A 269 -13.58 0.54 -8.47
N ASP A 270 -13.36 0.03 -7.25
CA ASP A 270 -14.23 0.26 -6.11
C ASP A 270 -13.41 0.73 -4.89
N ILE A 271 -13.95 1.67 -4.13
CA ILE A 271 -13.36 2.21 -2.91
C ILE A 271 -14.40 2.10 -1.79
N ARG A 272 -14.03 1.47 -0.67
CA ARG A 272 -14.86 1.34 0.52
C ARG A 272 -14.31 2.19 1.65
N LEU A 273 -15.17 3.00 2.23
CA LEU A 273 -14.86 3.87 3.36
C LEU A 273 -15.78 3.49 4.53
N ASP A 274 -15.19 3.00 5.62
CA ASP A 274 -15.92 2.43 6.74
C ASP A 274 -15.70 3.25 8.02
N GLY A 275 -16.57 4.22 8.25
CA GLY A 275 -16.65 5.00 9.48
C GLY A 275 -15.44 5.88 9.79
N LEU A 276 -14.90 6.58 8.78
CA LEU A 276 -13.62 7.24 8.93
C LEU A 276 -13.63 8.73 8.59
N THR A 277 -12.59 9.42 9.06
CA THR A 277 -12.25 10.78 8.64
C THR A 277 -11.03 10.78 7.74
N ILE A 278 -11.17 11.37 6.56
CA ILE A 278 -10.05 11.71 5.68
C ILE A 278 -9.75 13.20 5.85
N ALA A 279 -8.56 13.51 6.38
CA ALA A 279 -8.10 14.87 6.62
C ALA A 279 -6.87 15.18 5.78
N ALA A 280 -7.02 15.98 4.71
CA ALA A 280 -5.92 16.41 3.86
C ALA A 280 -5.58 17.87 4.11
N SER A 281 -4.47 18.14 4.80
CA SER A 281 -3.96 19.48 5.06
C SER A 281 -2.96 19.95 3.97
N GLY A 282 -2.35 21.12 4.12
CA GLY A 282 -1.36 21.63 3.18
C GLY A 282 -1.89 21.88 1.75
N ASN A 283 -3.16 22.26 1.57
CA ASN A 283 -3.90 22.28 0.30
C ASN A 283 -4.06 20.89 -0.35
N GLY A 284 -3.99 19.84 0.44
CA GLY A 284 -4.10 18.46 -0.02
C GLY A 284 -5.47 18.16 -0.61
N VAL A 285 -5.48 17.38 -1.69
CA VAL A 285 -6.73 16.95 -2.32
C VAL A 285 -7.33 15.74 -1.61
N GLY A 286 -8.67 15.60 -1.68
CA GLY A 286 -9.38 14.36 -1.39
C GLY A 286 -9.98 13.83 -2.68
N ARG A 287 -9.27 12.97 -3.41
CA ARG A 287 -9.70 12.47 -4.73
C ARG A 287 -9.92 10.97 -4.71
N PHE A 288 -11.09 10.57 -5.18
CA PHE A 288 -11.54 9.18 -5.26
C PHE A 288 -11.90 8.85 -6.71
N ASN A 289 -10.97 8.20 -7.42
CA ASN A 289 -11.15 7.83 -8.83
C ASN A 289 -11.65 6.37 -8.90
N GLY A 290 -12.94 6.20 -8.85
CA GLY A 290 -13.67 4.93 -8.85
C GLY A 290 -15.01 5.05 -8.16
N ASN A 291 -15.77 3.96 -8.09
CA ASN A 291 -17.02 3.93 -7.36
C ASN A 291 -16.74 3.90 -5.86
N VAL A 292 -17.36 4.78 -5.12
CA VAL A 292 -17.19 4.85 -3.66
C VAL A 292 -18.42 4.29 -2.97
N ARG A 293 -18.20 3.40 -2.01
CA ARG A 293 -19.23 2.93 -1.11
C ARG A 293 -18.89 3.34 0.33
N LEU A 294 -19.83 3.94 1.00
CA LEU A 294 -19.76 4.21 2.42
C LEU A 294 -20.33 3.03 3.19
N ASP A 295 -19.48 2.36 3.97
CA ASP A 295 -19.88 1.23 4.84
C ASP A 295 -20.30 1.75 6.23
N ASP A 296 -19.93 2.99 6.59
CA ASP A 296 -20.45 3.78 7.73
C ASP A 296 -20.24 5.30 7.45
N ALA A 297 -20.66 6.16 8.39
CA ALA A 297 -20.55 7.62 8.27
C ALA A 297 -19.13 8.09 7.97
N THR A 298 -18.98 8.89 6.93
CA THR A 298 -17.66 9.31 6.43
C THR A 298 -17.53 10.83 6.41
N VAL A 299 -16.36 11.32 6.82
CA VAL A 299 -15.99 12.74 6.77
C VAL A 299 -14.78 12.93 5.87
N VAL A 300 -14.86 13.86 4.90
CA VAL A 300 -13.71 14.27 4.09
C VAL A 300 -13.46 15.75 4.28
N THR A 301 -12.29 16.09 4.77
CA THR A 301 -11.86 17.47 5.01
C THR A 301 -10.56 17.76 4.27
N THR A 302 -10.56 18.84 3.49
CA THR A 302 -9.35 19.43 2.91
C THR A 302 -9.10 20.80 3.51
N THR A 303 -7.86 21.31 3.44
CA THR A 303 -7.55 22.67 3.87
C THR A 303 -7.17 23.55 2.69
N GLY A 304 -7.34 24.86 2.84
CA GLY A 304 -7.01 25.83 1.81
C GLY A 304 -7.80 25.57 0.52
N SER A 305 -7.09 25.44 -0.61
CA SER A 305 -7.67 25.22 -1.95
C SER A 305 -7.74 23.75 -2.38
N GLY A 306 -7.48 22.79 -1.48
CA GLY A 306 -7.57 21.37 -1.79
C GLY A 306 -8.99 20.97 -2.19
N ALA A 307 -9.14 20.44 -3.40
CA ALA A 307 -10.45 20.01 -3.90
C ALA A 307 -10.83 18.61 -3.37
N ILE A 308 -12.13 18.39 -3.20
CA ILE A 308 -12.72 17.07 -2.95
C ILE A 308 -13.40 16.60 -4.24
N THR A 309 -13.02 15.43 -4.74
CA THR A 309 -13.53 14.91 -6.01
C THR A 309 -13.91 13.44 -5.91
N PHE A 310 -15.14 13.11 -6.28
CA PHE A 310 -15.62 11.75 -6.51
C PHE A 310 -15.90 11.60 -8.01
N THR A 311 -15.17 10.72 -8.70
CA THR A 311 -15.31 10.58 -10.16
C THR A 311 -16.33 9.52 -10.58
N GLY A 312 -16.50 8.46 -9.80
CA GLY A 312 -17.49 7.40 -10.00
C GLY A 312 -18.76 7.63 -9.17
N THR A 313 -19.56 6.59 -9.00
CA THR A 313 -20.73 6.63 -8.12
C THR A 313 -20.31 6.76 -6.66
N LEU A 314 -21.24 7.27 -5.85
CA LEU A 314 -21.04 7.42 -4.41
C LEU A 314 -22.31 6.91 -3.72
N ASP A 315 -22.24 5.73 -3.14
CA ASP A 315 -23.39 5.02 -2.61
C ASP A 315 -23.17 4.64 -1.14
N SER A 316 -24.25 4.44 -0.40
CA SER A 316 -24.24 3.80 0.92
C SER A 316 -24.17 2.27 0.76
N GLN A 317 -23.76 1.57 1.81
CA GLN A 317 -23.96 0.13 1.89
C GLN A 317 -25.44 -0.19 1.78
N ALA A 318 -25.78 -1.27 1.07
CA ALA A 318 -27.16 -1.63 0.78
C ALA A 318 -28.00 -1.77 2.05
N SER A 319 -29.16 -1.11 2.07
CA SER A 319 -30.10 -1.07 3.19
C SER A 319 -29.63 -0.27 4.41
N GLU A 320 -28.60 0.55 4.23
CA GLU A 320 -28.12 1.56 5.18
C GLU A 320 -28.29 2.95 4.57
N ALA A 321 -28.18 3.96 5.39
CA ALA A 321 -28.26 5.36 4.96
C ALA A 321 -27.09 6.13 5.60
N ASN A 322 -25.88 5.78 5.19
CA ASN A 322 -24.65 6.32 5.74
C ASN A 322 -24.49 7.79 5.37
N THR A 323 -24.07 8.61 6.31
CA THR A 323 -23.94 10.05 6.11
C THR A 323 -22.58 10.42 5.52
N LEU A 324 -22.57 11.50 4.74
CA LEU A 324 -21.34 12.08 4.20
C LEU A 324 -21.21 13.54 4.59
N SER A 325 -20.06 13.92 5.15
CA SER A 325 -19.72 15.30 5.44
C SER A 325 -18.47 15.74 4.66
N LEU A 326 -18.57 16.82 3.91
CA LEU A 326 -17.52 17.36 3.05
C LEU A 326 -17.14 18.78 3.48
N THR A 327 -15.86 19.02 3.73
CA THR A 327 -15.31 20.34 4.06
C THR A 327 -14.19 20.68 3.08
N GLY A 328 -14.53 21.41 2.02
CA GLY A 328 -13.58 21.84 0.98
C GLY A 328 -12.89 23.18 1.29
N ASN A 329 -13.37 23.94 2.28
CA ASN A 329 -12.90 25.30 2.60
C ASN A 329 -12.92 26.21 1.37
N THR A 330 -11.77 26.62 0.82
CA THR A 330 -11.66 27.41 -0.42
C THR A 330 -11.42 26.53 -1.66
N GLY A 331 -11.43 25.22 -1.53
CA GLY A 331 -11.40 24.25 -2.62
C GLY A 331 -12.81 23.92 -3.13
N ASP A 332 -12.87 23.32 -4.29
CA ASP A 332 -14.12 22.87 -4.90
C ASP A 332 -14.54 21.49 -4.41
N VAL A 333 -15.83 21.21 -4.43
CA VAL A 333 -16.42 19.88 -4.25
C VAL A 333 -17.04 19.43 -5.57
N LEU A 334 -16.55 18.31 -6.12
CA LEU A 334 -16.99 17.74 -7.38
C LEU A 334 -17.54 16.33 -7.18
N LEU A 335 -18.84 16.17 -7.48
CA LEU A 335 -19.55 14.89 -7.49
C LEU A 335 -19.90 14.57 -8.96
N GLN A 336 -19.03 13.79 -9.63
CA GLN A 336 -19.16 13.60 -11.08
C GLN A 336 -20.10 12.43 -11.43
N GLY A 337 -20.12 11.38 -10.59
CA GLY A 337 -21.03 10.25 -10.72
C GLY A 337 -22.34 10.44 -9.95
N ALA A 338 -23.26 9.49 -10.09
CA ALA A 338 -24.49 9.49 -9.32
C ALA A 338 -24.19 9.29 -7.82
N VAL A 339 -24.93 10.01 -7.00
CA VAL A 339 -24.88 9.90 -5.53
C VAL A 339 -26.14 9.20 -5.05
N GLY A 340 -26.01 8.08 -4.35
CA GLY A 340 -27.12 7.29 -3.81
C GLY A 340 -27.95 6.56 -4.86
N GLY A 341 -27.43 6.41 -6.09
CA GLY A 341 -28.17 5.86 -7.22
C GLY A 341 -28.26 4.33 -7.27
N ALA A 342 -27.51 3.62 -6.43
CA ALA A 342 -27.57 2.16 -6.36
C ALA A 342 -28.89 1.69 -5.71
N THR A 343 -29.36 0.52 -6.09
CA THR A 343 -30.56 -0.08 -5.47
C THR A 343 -30.35 -0.29 -3.96
N ASN A 344 -31.13 0.38 -3.14
CA ASN A 344 -31.00 0.48 -1.67
C ASN A 344 -29.62 1.03 -1.21
N GLY A 345 -29.00 1.88 -2.00
CA GLY A 345 -27.73 2.52 -1.71
C GLY A 345 -27.85 4.04 -1.48
N GLU A 346 -29.06 4.53 -1.21
CA GLU A 346 -29.31 5.93 -0.92
C GLU A 346 -28.46 6.39 0.27
N LEU A 347 -27.88 7.59 0.17
CA LEU A 347 -27.14 8.16 1.28
C LEU A 347 -28.10 8.68 2.37
N GLY A 348 -27.60 8.73 3.59
CA GLY A 348 -28.18 9.52 4.66
C GLY A 348 -28.10 11.02 4.35
N GLY A 349 -27.78 11.85 5.35
CA GLY A 349 -27.55 13.27 5.10
C GLY A 349 -26.23 13.48 4.33
N VAL A 350 -26.28 14.19 3.21
CA VAL A 350 -25.10 14.76 2.54
C VAL A 350 -24.93 16.20 2.99
N THR A 351 -23.84 16.48 3.69
CA THR A 351 -23.55 17.82 4.22
C THR A 351 -22.26 18.36 3.60
N ILE A 352 -22.36 19.45 2.88
CA ILE A 352 -21.21 20.25 2.44
C ILE A 352 -21.04 21.38 3.43
N VAL A 353 -20.06 21.26 4.33
CA VAL A 353 -19.82 22.25 5.40
C VAL A 353 -19.34 23.56 4.79
N SER A 354 -18.38 23.47 3.83
CA SER A 354 -17.89 24.62 3.08
C SER A 354 -17.26 24.18 1.76
N ALA A 355 -17.36 25.02 0.73
CA ALA A 355 -16.66 24.87 -0.54
C ALA A 355 -16.54 26.23 -1.25
N ALA A 356 -15.57 26.37 -2.18
CA ALA A 356 -15.62 27.48 -3.12
C ALA A 356 -16.77 27.26 -4.09
N ASN A 357 -16.72 26.24 -4.91
CA ASN A 357 -17.80 25.82 -5.78
C ASN A 357 -18.21 24.37 -5.45
N VAL A 358 -19.46 24.06 -5.76
CA VAL A 358 -19.97 22.68 -5.72
C VAL A 358 -20.51 22.36 -7.11
N THR A 359 -20.08 21.22 -7.66
CA THR A 359 -20.61 20.70 -8.93
C THR A 359 -21.09 19.28 -8.73
N ALA A 360 -22.36 19.04 -8.95
CA ALA A 360 -22.97 17.71 -9.01
C ALA A 360 -23.41 17.45 -10.46
N SER A 361 -22.63 16.67 -11.20
CA SER A 361 -22.84 16.43 -12.63
C SER A 361 -23.85 15.32 -12.93
N SER A 362 -24.42 14.69 -11.90
CA SER A 362 -25.37 13.58 -12.03
C SER A 362 -26.42 13.66 -10.92
N THR A 363 -27.24 12.62 -10.82
CA THR A 363 -28.33 12.55 -9.82
C THR A 363 -27.79 12.50 -8.39
N ILE A 364 -28.57 13.07 -7.45
CA ILE A 364 -28.36 12.92 -6.01
C ILE A 364 -29.62 12.32 -5.40
N GLU A 365 -29.48 11.17 -4.74
CA GLU A 365 -30.52 10.53 -3.94
C GLU A 365 -30.01 10.34 -2.51
N ALA A 366 -30.54 11.10 -1.56
CA ALA A 366 -30.09 11.12 -0.18
C ALA A 366 -31.22 11.46 0.76
N ALA A 367 -31.10 11.20 2.05
CA ALA A 367 -32.07 11.62 3.03
C ALA A 367 -32.22 13.17 3.03
N SER A 368 -31.11 13.90 2.92
CA SER A 368 -31.05 15.35 2.80
C SER A 368 -29.79 15.82 2.07
N LEU A 369 -29.85 17.02 1.47
CA LEU A 369 -28.68 17.72 0.92
C LEU A 369 -28.57 19.09 1.59
N THR A 370 -27.49 19.33 2.32
CA THR A 370 -27.26 20.61 3.00
C THR A 370 -25.88 21.15 2.60
N GLN A 371 -25.86 22.44 2.19
CA GLN A 371 -24.61 23.20 2.05
C GLN A 371 -24.65 24.37 3.02
N SER A 372 -23.73 24.38 4.00
CA SER A 372 -23.75 25.39 5.07
C SER A 372 -23.05 26.68 4.67
N ALA A 373 -22.02 26.59 3.80
CA ALA A 373 -21.33 27.77 3.27
C ALA A 373 -20.77 27.50 1.87
N GLY A 374 -20.78 28.50 1.01
CA GLY A 374 -20.19 28.52 -0.31
C GLY A 374 -19.84 29.94 -0.74
N THR A 375 -18.69 30.13 -1.39
CA THR A 375 -18.20 31.44 -1.85
C THR A 375 -18.44 31.69 -3.35
N GLY A 376 -18.71 30.63 -4.10
CA GLY A 376 -18.94 30.67 -5.54
C GLY A 376 -20.31 30.08 -5.94
N THR A 377 -20.32 29.24 -6.96
CA THR A 377 -21.52 28.64 -7.53
C THR A 377 -21.74 27.22 -7.06
N THR A 378 -22.98 26.88 -6.71
CA THR A 378 -23.43 25.50 -6.58
C THR A 378 -24.23 25.14 -7.82
N MET A 379 -23.69 24.20 -8.61
CA MET A 379 -24.28 23.70 -9.85
C MET A 379 -24.83 22.28 -9.64
N LEU A 380 -26.08 22.07 -9.97
CA LEU A 380 -26.80 20.81 -9.88
C LEU A 380 -27.32 20.43 -11.28
N ASP A 381 -26.60 19.59 -12.02
CA ASP A 381 -26.94 19.21 -13.39
C ASP A 381 -27.89 18.01 -13.46
N GLY A 382 -28.05 17.27 -12.35
CA GLY A 382 -28.90 16.09 -12.25
C GLY A 382 -30.08 16.27 -11.29
N LEU A 383 -31.04 15.34 -11.37
CA LEU A 383 -32.17 15.31 -10.45
C LEU A 383 -31.71 15.14 -9.00
N VAL A 384 -32.21 15.96 -8.10
CA VAL A 384 -31.98 15.82 -6.66
C VAL A 384 -33.27 15.31 -6.00
N THR A 385 -33.21 14.14 -5.39
CA THR A 385 -34.28 13.49 -4.67
C THR A 385 -33.92 13.38 -3.18
N THR A 386 -34.76 13.91 -2.29
CA THR A 386 -34.62 13.71 -0.84
C THR A 386 -35.65 12.70 -0.35
N THR A 387 -35.19 11.66 0.37
CA THR A 387 -36.00 10.49 0.72
C THR A 387 -36.59 10.54 2.13
N ALA A 388 -36.02 11.33 3.05
CA ALA A 388 -36.54 11.43 4.41
C ALA A 388 -37.67 12.49 4.53
N ALA A 389 -38.74 12.14 5.23
CA ALA A 389 -39.86 13.04 5.46
C ALA A 389 -39.44 14.28 6.27
N GLY A 390 -39.75 15.49 5.76
CA GLY A 390 -39.45 16.75 6.43
C GLY A 390 -37.99 17.22 6.29
N THR A 391 -37.15 16.54 5.52
CA THR A 391 -35.83 17.00 5.17
C THR A 391 -35.81 17.77 3.87
N ASN A 392 -34.92 18.74 3.76
CA ASN A 392 -34.89 19.68 2.66
C ASN A 392 -33.56 19.64 1.91
N VAL A 393 -33.59 20.15 0.69
CA VAL A 393 -32.41 20.71 0.04
C VAL A 393 -32.19 22.11 0.61
N ASN A 394 -31.08 22.34 1.28
CA ASN A 394 -30.76 23.65 1.88
C ASN A 394 -29.36 24.07 1.44
N LEU A 395 -29.26 25.08 0.61
CA LEU A 395 -28.00 25.52 0.00
C LEU A 395 -27.71 26.97 0.39
N THR A 396 -26.53 27.20 0.98
CA THR A 396 -25.98 28.51 1.29
C THR A 396 -24.73 28.74 0.47
N THR A 397 -24.81 29.56 -0.57
CA THR A 397 -23.74 29.85 -1.53
C THR A 397 -23.99 31.21 -2.19
N ALA A 398 -22.99 31.73 -2.94
CA ALA A 398 -23.15 33.01 -3.62
C ALA A 398 -24.08 32.91 -4.85
N SER A 399 -24.10 31.78 -5.55
CA SER A 399 -24.97 31.54 -6.71
C SER A 399 -25.41 30.09 -6.75
N ILE A 400 -26.60 29.83 -7.24
CA ILE A 400 -27.14 28.49 -7.46
C ILE A 400 -27.53 28.36 -8.92
N ASP A 401 -27.08 27.33 -9.59
CA ASP A 401 -27.44 26.97 -10.95
C ASP A 401 -28.03 25.57 -10.96
N ILE A 402 -29.20 25.40 -11.52
CA ILE A 402 -29.96 24.15 -11.56
C ILE A 402 -30.37 23.89 -13.00
N ASP A 403 -29.67 23.02 -13.68
CA ASP A 403 -29.93 22.65 -15.07
C ASP A 403 -30.62 21.28 -15.20
N ALA A 404 -31.14 20.74 -14.09
CA ALA A 404 -31.83 19.45 -14.07
C ALA A 404 -33.16 19.57 -14.89
N SER A 405 -33.22 18.82 -15.97
CA SER A 405 -34.39 18.70 -16.85
C SER A 405 -35.09 17.35 -16.70
#